data_568eb512df6072a6fe1cc2a0fd25d656
#
_entry.id   568eb512df6072a6fe1cc2a0fd25d656
#
_cell.length_a   1.000
_cell.length_b   1.000
_cell.length_c   1.000
_cell.angle_alpha   90.00
_cell.angle_beta   90.00
_cell.angle_gamma   90.00
#
_symmetry.space_group_name_H-M   'P 1'
#
loop_
_entity.id
_entity.type
_entity.pdbx_description
1 polymer ?
#
loop_
_entity_poly.entity_id
_entity_poly.type
_entity_poly.pdbx_seq_one_letter_code
_entity_poly.pdbx_strand_id
1 'polypeptide(L)'
;MKFLNIAVLFVAAFTLSSCEKESCYQGDHFFIENKGAIMPVTVKGNLASKVFILFVHGGPGSNASLVSFLPVAKELEKEYAFIYWDQRASGLSQGNPDPSTFTVDQFVEDLDMVIDAINLRHNNPKIILYGVSWGGALGSAYLSTGNFQDKVGGFICMNSGHNLLEGIPNSVVFVKDYAQSQIDMGKDVTYWTEARDWCATVPEMTIKENYFKYDAYLSNTNAYQYDPNQVLNGPEVG
;
A
#
# COMPACT_ATOMS: atom_id res chain seq x y z
N MET A 1 7.45 -63.28 -62.26
CA MET A 1 7.02 -61.89 -62.02
C MET A 1 7.05 -61.66 -60.51
N LYS A 2 8.06 -60.93 -60.04
CA LYS A 2 8.21 -60.61 -58.58
C LYS A 2 7.65 -59.23 -58.36
N PHE A 3 6.64 -59.12 -57.53
CA PHE A 3 6.10 -57.81 -57.09
C PHE A 3 6.96 -57.30 -55.96
N LEU A 4 7.57 -56.17 -56.19
CA LEU A 4 8.36 -55.41 -55.21
C LEU A 4 7.43 -54.53 -54.41
N ASN A 5 7.23 -54.87 -53.13
CA ASN A 5 6.44 -54.01 -52.21
C ASN A 5 7.30 -52.86 -51.75
N ILE A 6 7.02 -51.66 -52.20
CA ILE A 6 7.60 -50.45 -51.71
C ILE A 6 6.81 -50.00 -50.48
N ALA A 7 7.35 -50.19 -49.29
CA ALA A 7 6.78 -49.63 -48.09
C ALA A 7 7.22 -48.15 -48.00
N VAL A 8 6.25 -47.27 -48.20
CA VAL A 8 6.47 -45.83 -47.98
C VAL A 8 6.41 -45.56 -46.47
N LEU A 9 7.56 -45.33 -45.90
CA LEU A 9 7.67 -44.85 -44.51
C LEU A 9 7.28 -43.38 -44.47
N PHE A 10 6.09 -43.07 -43.95
CA PHE A 10 5.71 -41.72 -43.58
C PHE A 10 6.44 -41.37 -42.26
N VAL A 11 7.55 -40.68 -42.36
CA VAL A 11 8.16 -39.99 -41.20
C VAL A 11 7.33 -38.75 -40.95
N ALA A 12 6.38 -38.85 -40.03
CA ALA A 12 5.73 -37.66 -39.47
C ALA A 12 6.78 -36.86 -38.64
N ALA A 13 7.37 -35.87 -39.29
CA ALA A 13 8.13 -34.87 -38.57
C ALA A 13 7.16 -34.09 -37.67
N PHE A 14 7.04 -34.50 -36.41
CA PHE A 14 6.48 -33.67 -35.37
C PHE A 14 7.46 -32.48 -35.20
N THR A 15 7.18 -31.39 -35.86
CA THR A 15 7.72 -30.10 -35.46
C THR A 15 7.20 -29.84 -34.06
N LEU A 16 8.05 -30.14 -33.07
CA LEU A 16 7.92 -29.58 -31.74
C LEU A 16 7.99 -28.08 -31.96
N SER A 17 6.82 -27.46 -32.15
CA SER A 17 6.69 -26.03 -32.00
C SER A 17 7.19 -25.76 -30.59
N SER A 18 8.41 -25.26 -30.49
CA SER A 18 8.91 -24.69 -29.26
C SER A 18 7.86 -23.68 -28.84
N CYS A 19 7.09 -24.03 -27.82
CA CYS A 19 6.36 -23.04 -27.09
C CYS A 19 7.40 -21.96 -26.79
N GLU A 20 7.31 -20.79 -27.45
CA GLU A 20 8.04 -19.63 -26.99
C GLU A 20 7.79 -19.62 -25.49
N LYS A 21 8.87 -19.60 -24.72
CA LYS A 21 8.76 -19.36 -23.29
C LYS A 21 7.97 -18.07 -23.13
N GLU A 22 6.63 -18.18 -23.03
CA GLU A 22 5.92 -17.23 -22.20
C GLU A 22 6.78 -17.18 -20.96
N SER A 23 7.35 -16.02 -20.68
CA SER A 23 8.14 -15.81 -19.50
C SER A 23 7.24 -16.32 -18.37
N CYS A 24 7.56 -17.54 -17.88
CA CYS A 24 6.85 -18.08 -16.74
C CYS A 24 6.86 -16.95 -15.76
N TYR A 25 5.71 -16.42 -15.45
CA TYR A 25 5.54 -15.33 -14.49
C TYR A 25 6.18 -15.86 -13.20
N GLN A 26 7.48 -15.55 -13.03
CA GLN A 26 8.23 -15.99 -11.88
C GLN A 26 7.74 -15.15 -10.72
N GLY A 27 6.63 -15.58 -10.15
CA GLY A 27 6.10 -15.03 -8.93
C GLY A 27 6.36 -16.00 -7.79
N ASP A 28 6.42 -15.49 -6.59
CA ASP A 28 6.37 -16.28 -5.36
C ASP A 28 5.07 -15.94 -4.62
N HIS A 29 4.46 -16.92 -4.00
CA HIS A 29 3.25 -16.71 -3.20
C HIS A 29 3.30 -17.60 -1.96
N PHE A 30 3.14 -16.97 -0.81
CA PHE A 30 3.15 -17.65 0.48
C PHE A 30 2.30 -16.90 1.50
N PHE A 31 2.15 -17.48 2.67
CA PHE A 31 1.39 -16.89 3.77
C PHE A 31 2.29 -16.71 4.99
N ILE A 32 2.07 -15.60 5.69
CA ILE A 32 2.60 -15.38 7.03
C ILE A 32 1.47 -15.63 8.01
N GLU A 33 1.69 -16.52 8.97
CA GLU A 33 0.75 -16.77 10.06
C GLU A 33 1.29 -16.15 11.34
N ASN A 34 0.50 -15.27 11.96
CA ASN A 34 0.86 -14.65 13.23
C ASN A 34 -0.38 -14.32 14.06
N LYS A 35 -0.42 -14.86 15.28
CA LYS A 35 -1.49 -14.60 16.29
C LYS A 35 -2.90 -14.63 15.70
N GLY A 36 -3.20 -15.69 14.95
CA GLY A 36 -4.51 -15.93 14.36
C GLY A 36 -4.79 -15.20 13.04
N ALA A 37 -3.91 -14.36 12.55
CA ALA A 37 -3.96 -13.79 11.21
C ALA A 37 -3.17 -14.66 10.21
N ILE A 38 -3.72 -14.89 9.03
CA ILE A 38 -3.07 -15.59 7.91
C ILE A 38 -3.00 -14.58 6.75
N MET A 39 -1.82 -14.03 6.52
CA MET A 39 -1.59 -12.90 5.65
C MET A 39 -0.90 -13.34 4.35
N PRO A 40 -1.52 -13.16 3.18
CA PRO A 40 -0.90 -13.51 1.91
C PRO A 40 0.19 -12.52 1.54
N VAL A 41 1.28 -13.06 1.01
CA VAL A 41 2.38 -12.31 0.41
C VAL A 41 2.57 -12.81 -1.01
N THR A 42 2.55 -11.91 -1.97
CA THR A 42 2.79 -12.23 -3.38
C THR A 42 3.95 -11.40 -3.89
N VAL A 43 4.97 -12.06 -4.41
CA VAL A 43 6.11 -11.41 -5.05
C VAL A 43 5.95 -11.52 -6.57
N LYS A 44 6.04 -10.41 -7.28
CA LYS A 44 5.88 -10.33 -8.74
C LYS A 44 6.99 -9.51 -9.36
N GLY A 45 7.18 -9.69 -10.66
CA GLY A 45 8.09 -8.86 -11.45
C GLY A 45 9.47 -9.47 -11.61
N ASN A 46 10.50 -8.63 -11.67
CA ASN A 46 11.86 -9.05 -11.94
C ASN A 46 12.56 -9.63 -10.69
N LEU A 47 12.38 -10.92 -10.44
CA LEU A 47 13.00 -11.59 -9.29
C LEU A 47 14.54 -11.68 -9.43
N ALA A 48 15.10 -11.44 -10.61
CA ALA A 48 16.55 -11.35 -10.79
C ALA A 48 17.11 -9.99 -10.34
N SER A 49 16.25 -9.00 -10.14
CA SER A 49 16.61 -7.73 -9.52
C SER A 49 17.12 -7.98 -8.10
N LYS A 50 18.12 -7.21 -7.69
CA LYS A 50 18.57 -7.21 -6.29
C LYS A 50 17.79 -6.23 -5.41
N VAL A 51 16.81 -5.51 -6.00
CA VAL A 51 15.96 -4.53 -5.31
C VAL A 51 14.54 -5.02 -5.34
N PHE A 52 13.99 -5.21 -4.15
CA PHE A 52 12.61 -5.63 -3.92
C PHE A 52 11.85 -4.48 -3.27
N ILE A 53 10.69 -4.13 -3.79
CA ILE A 53 9.85 -3.05 -3.27
C ILE A 53 8.68 -3.67 -2.52
N LEU A 54 8.66 -3.51 -1.21
CA LEU A 54 7.56 -3.98 -0.35
C LEU A 54 6.50 -2.89 -0.24
N PHE A 55 5.36 -3.13 -0.87
CA PHE A 55 4.22 -2.23 -0.79
C PHE A 55 3.45 -2.44 0.50
N VAL A 56 3.46 -1.43 1.36
CA VAL A 56 2.74 -1.37 2.63
C VAL A 56 1.50 -0.50 2.42
N HIS A 57 0.35 -1.15 2.28
CA HIS A 57 -0.90 -0.48 1.94
C HIS A 57 -1.45 0.40 3.05
N GLY A 58 -2.32 1.33 2.67
CA GLY A 58 -3.01 2.24 3.56
C GLY A 58 -4.20 1.62 4.30
N GLY A 59 -4.96 2.45 4.95
CA GLY A 59 -6.13 2.12 5.77
C GLY A 59 -5.88 2.48 7.24
N PRO A 60 -5.69 1.51 8.18
CA PRO A 60 -5.65 0.04 8.00
C PRO A 60 -6.92 -0.54 7.38
N GLY A 61 -6.80 -1.71 6.72
CA GLY A 61 -7.96 -2.40 6.13
C GLY A 61 -8.09 -2.28 4.60
N SER A 62 -7.13 -1.63 3.90
CA SER A 62 -7.06 -1.66 2.43
C SER A 62 -6.49 -3.00 1.94
N ASN A 63 -5.90 -3.04 0.76
CA ASN A 63 -5.18 -4.22 0.28
C ASN A 63 -4.07 -3.85 -0.71
N ALA A 64 -3.05 -4.69 -0.77
CA ALA A 64 -1.96 -4.56 -1.73
C ALA A 64 -2.28 -5.25 -3.06
N SER A 65 -3.12 -6.28 -3.03
CA SER A 65 -3.41 -7.11 -4.20
C SER A 65 -3.99 -6.30 -5.36
N LEU A 66 -4.87 -5.33 -5.10
CA LEU A 66 -5.44 -4.47 -6.14
C LEU A 66 -4.41 -3.58 -6.83
N VAL A 67 -3.39 -3.12 -6.10
CA VAL A 67 -2.32 -2.29 -6.68
C VAL A 67 -1.53 -3.06 -7.74
N SER A 68 -1.41 -4.38 -7.58
CA SER A 68 -0.71 -5.24 -8.54
C SER A 68 -1.34 -5.28 -9.95
N PHE A 69 -2.56 -4.78 -10.12
CA PHE A 69 -3.24 -4.69 -11.41
C PHE A 69 -3.08 -3.32 -12.08
N LEU A 70 -2.53 -2.33 -11.38
CA LEU A 70 -2.35 -0.99 -11.96
C LEU A 70 -1.27 -1.01 -13.06
N PRO A 71 -1.47 -0.26 -14.16
CA PRO A 71 -0.48 -0.18 -15.23
C PRO A 71 0.91 0.27 -14.74
N VAL A 72 0.97 1.22 -13.81
CA VAL A 72 2.24 1.68 -13.24
C VAL A 72 2.98 0.58 -12.48
N ALA A 73 2.26 -0.28 -11.74
CA ALA A 73 2.87 -1.42 -11.06
C ALA A 73 3.48 -2.39 -12.07
N LYS A 74 2.78 -2.65 -13.18
CA LYS A 74 3.27 -3.51 -14.27
C LYS A 74 4.54 -2.97 -14.94
N GLU A 75 4.65 -1.66 -15.09
CA GLU A 75 5.88 -1.06 -15.63
C GLU A 75 7.04 -1.20 -14.64
N LEU A 76 6.81 -0.95 -13.36
CA LEU A 76 7.83 -1.09 -12.33
C LEU A 76 8.26 -2.55 -12.10
N GLU A 77 7.33 -3.51 -12.24
CA GLU A 77 7.60 -4.95 -12.16
C GLU A 77 8.59 -5.42 -13.25
N LYS A 78 8.80 -4.68 -14.34
CA LYS A 78 9.81 -5.01 -15.35
C LYS A 78 11.24 -4.83 -14.84
N GLU A 79 11.43 -3.87 -13.96
CA GLU A 79 12.75 -3.48 -13.44
C GLU A 79 13.02 -4.07 -12.05
N TYR A 80 11.99 -4.16 -11.20
CA TYR A 80 12.08 -4.54 -9.80
C TYR A 80 11.20 -5.73 -9.46
N ALA A 81 11.51 -6.43 -8.37
CA ALA A 81 10.55 -7.33 -7.74
C ALA A 81 9.64 -6.50 -6.81
N PHE A 82 8.33 -6.71 -6.93
CA PHE A 82 7.33 -6.11 -6.05
C PHE A 82 6.76 -7.14 -5.10
N ILE A 83 6.67 -6.78 -3.82
CA ILE A 83 6.08 -7.58 -2.74
C ILE A 83 4.75 -6.93 -2.39
N TYR A 84 3.67 -7.65 -2.63
CA TYR A 84 2.31 -7.28 -2.27
C TYR A 84 1.90 -8.09 -1.04
N TRP A 85 1.72 -7.41 0.06
CA TRP A 85 1.33 -8.00 1.34
C TRP A 85 0.01 -7.42 1.80
N ASP A 86 -1.01 -8.26 1.96
CA ASP A 86 -2.24 -7.86 2.61
C ASP A 86 -2.09 -8.04 4.12
N GLN A 87 -2.14 -6.93 4.85
CA GLN A 87 -1.97 -6.89 6.30
C GLN A 87 -3.08 -7.65 7.01
N ARG A 88 -2.92 -7.92 8.33
CA ARG A 88 -3.94 -8.59 9.15
C ARG A 88 -5.33 -7.96 8.97
N ALA A 89 -6.37 -8.81 8.89
CA ALA A 89 -7.76 -8.42 8.68
C ALA A 89 -7.99 -7.47 7.49
N SER A 90 -7.16 -7.55 6.46
CA SER A 90 -7.22 -6.69 5.27
C SER A 90 -7.16 -7.53 4.00
N GLY A 91 -7.78 -7.04 2.93
CA GLY A 91 -7.68 -7.64 1.61
C GLY A 91 -8.05 -9.13 1.58
N LEU A 92 -7.09 -9.95 1.16
CA LEU A 92 -7.23 -11.41 1.08
C LEU A 92 -6.73 -12.15 2.33
N SER A 93 -6.35 -11.43 3.39
CA SER A 93 -5.97 -12.02 4.66
C SER A 93 -7.10 -12.82 5.28
N GLN A 94 -6.76 -13.92 5.89
CA GLN A 94 -7.67 -14.89 6.49
C GLN A 94 -7.37 -15.05 7.99
N GLY A 95 -8.10 -15.95 8.63
CA GLY A 95 -8.00 -16.22 10.05
C GLY A 95 -8.97 -15.39 10.86
N ASN A 96 -8.81 -15.44 12.17
CA ASN A 96 -9.64 -14.71 13.11
C ASN A 96 -8.76 -14.16 14.24
N PRO A 97 -7.92 -13.15 13.96
CA PRO A 97 -7.05 -12.55 14.97
C PRO A 97 -7.89 -11.90 16.07
N ASP A 98 -7.42 -12.04 17.31
CA ASP A 98 -8.06 -11.39 18.45
C ASP A 98 -8.01 -9.86 18.28
N PRO A 99 -9.10 -9.12 18.54
CA PRO A 99 -9.13 -7.66 18.44
C PRO A 99 -8.03 -6.94 19.24
N SER A 100 -7.55 -7.52 20.34
CA SER A 100 -6.43 -6.97 21.13
C SER A 100 -5.11 -6.93 20.34
N THR A 101 -5.02 -7.65 19.21
CA THR A 101 -3.84 -7.66 18.33
C THR A 101 -3.87 -6.55 17.26
N PHE A 102 -4.89 -5.70 17.24
CA PHE A 102 -4.92 -4.55 16.33
C PHE A 102 -4.19 -3.35 16.94
N THR A 103 -2.90 -3.53 17.17
CA THR A 103 -2.01 -2.50 17.70
C THR A 103 -0.88 -2.20 16.72
N VAL A 104 -0.32 -0.99 16.76
CA VAL A 104 0.83 -0.61 15.91
C VAL A 104 1.98 -1.62 16.09
N ASP A 105 2.28 -2.00 17.32
CA ASP A 105 3.36 -2.95 17.63
C ASP A 105 3.14 -4.31 16.95
N GLN A 106 1.89 -4.77 16.91
CA GLN A 106 1.58 -6.02 16.25
C GLN A 106 1.70 -5.93 14.72
N PHE A 107 1.31 -4.81 14.11
CA PHE A 107 1.53 -4.59 12.69
C PHE A 107 3.02 -4.46 12.35
N VAL A 108 3.81 -3.88 13.25
CA VAL A 108 5.29 -3.82 13.13
C VAL A 108 5.89 -5.23 13.18
N GLU A 109 5.44 -6.08 14.11
CA GLU A 109 5.87 -7.49 14.19
C GLU A 109 5.51 -8.25 12.90
N ASP A 110 4.31 -8.08 12.37
CA ASP A 110 3.90 -8.70 11.11
C ASP A 110 4.78 -8.26 9.93
N LEU A 111 5.07 -6.96 9.84
CA LEU A 111 5.95 -6.42 8.79
C LEU A 111 7.36 -7.00 8.89
N ASP A 112 7.88 -7.15 10.10
CA ASP A 112 9.18 -7.78 10.34
C ASP A 112 9.21 -9.23 9.87
N MET A 113 8.17 -10.00 10.18
CA MET A 113 8.04 -11.38 9.71
C MET A 113 7.98 -11.49 8.18
N VAL A 114 7.30 -10.56 7.51
CA VAL A 114 7.28 -10.49 6.04
C VAL A 114 8.69 -10.23 5.50
N ILE A 115 9.40 -9.27 6.06
CA ILE A 115 10.77 -8.92 5.64
C ILE A 115 11.71 -10.10 5.85
N ASP A 116 11.64 -10.78 7.00
CA ASP A 116 12.47 -11.96 7.29
C ASP A 116 12.15 -13.12 6.34
N ALA A 117 10.89 -13.36 6.03
CA ALA A 117 10.49 -14.36 5.06
C ALA A 117 11.03 -14.06 3.65
N ILE A 118 10.97 -12.82 3.21
CA ILE A 118 11.53 -12.38 1.92
C ILE A 118 13.05 -12.57 1.91
N ASN A 119 13.74 -12.16 2.96
CA ASN A 119 15.20 -12.34 3.07
C ASN A 119 15.59 -13.80 2.96
N LEU A 120 14.88 -14.68 3.66
CA LEU A 120 15.14 -16.12 3.63
C LEU A 120 14.86 -16.74 2.23
N ARG A 121 13.75 -16.35 1.59
CA ARG A 121 13.28 -16.97 0.34
C ARG A 121 14.05 -16.46 -0.89
N HIS A 122 14.52 -15.22 -0.85
CA HIS A 122 15.12 -14.52 -1.99
C HIS A 122 16.57 -14.10 -1.77
N ASN A 123 17.27 -14.76 -0.84
CA ASN A 123 18.71 -14.58 -0.60
C ASN A 123 19.10 -13.13 -0.26
N ASN A 124 18.41 -12.54 0.72
CA ASN A 124 18.64 -11.19 1.25
C ASN A 124 18.70 -10.08 0.18
N PRO A 125 17.62 -9.84 -0.55
CA PRO A 125 17.56 -8.73 -1.50
C PRO A 125 17.59 -7.39 -0.76
N LYS A 126 17.91 -6.30 -1.45
CA LYS A 126 17.74 -4.96 -0.90
C LYS A 126 16.25 -4.60 -0.89
N ILE A 127 15.63 -4.61 0.27
CA ILE A 127 14.21 -4.28 0.43
C ILE A 127 14.05 -2.76 0.56
N ILE A 128 13.17 -2.17 -0.26
CA ILE A 128 12.71 -0.79 -0.14
C ILE A 128 11.26 -0.85 0.34
N LEU A 129 10.98 -0.25 1.49
CA LEU A 129 9.60 -0.06 1.93
C LEU A 129 8.94 1.04 1.11
N TYR A 130 7.72 0.79 0.63
CA TYR A 130 6.89 1.80 -0.03
C TYR A 130 5.55 1.87 0.69
N GLY A 131 5.46 2.79 1.63
CA GLY A 131 4.30 2.96 2.50
C GLY A 131 3.40 4.09 2.06
N VAL A 132 2.10 3.82 1.93
CA VAL A 132 1.09 4.80 1.53
C VAL A 132 0.11 5.02 2.67
N SER A 133 -0.19 6.27 3.03
CA SER A 133 -1.15 6.61 4.08
C SER A 133 -0.78 5.89 5.40
N TRP A 134 -1.68 5.07 5.97
CA TRP A 134 -1.37 4.22 7.13
C TRP A 134 -0.09 3.38 6.92
N GLY A 135 0.15 2.86 5.71
CA GLY A 135 1.37 2.10 5.41
C GLY A 135 2.65 2.92 5.59
N GLY A 136 2.60 4.23 5.37
CA GLY A 136 3.70 5.12 5.68
C GLY A 136 3.88 5.33 7.18
N ALA A 137 2.80 5.44 7.96
CA ALA A 137 2.86 5.48 9.42
C ALA A 137 3.44 4.18 9.99
N LEU A 138 3.00 3.03 9.48
CA LEU A 138 3.52 1.71 9.85
C LEU A 138 5.01 1.56 9.51
N GLY A 139 5.43 1.99 8.31
CA GLY A 139 6.83 1.99 7.92
C GLY A 139 7.69 2.88 8.83
N SER A 140 7.19 4.05 9.23
CA SER A 140 7.86 4.93 10.18
C SER A 140 7.99 4.28 11.57
N ALA A 141 6.94 3.62 12.06
CA ALA A 141 6.97 2.89 13.33
C ALA A 141 7.97 1.73 13.27
N TYR A 142 7.97 0.97 12.18
CA TYR A 142 8.92 -0.11 11.94
C TYR A 142 10.38 0.37 12.03
N LEU A 143 10.72 1.44 11.30
CA LEU A 143 12.07 1.99 11.27
C LEU A 143 12.51 2.58 12.62
N SER A 144 11.57 2.95 13.49
CA SER A 144 11.83 3.48 14.82
C SER A 144 11.93 2.38 15.89
N THR A 145 11.68 1.10 15.51
CA THR A 145 11.69 -0.02 16.44
C THR A 145 13.06 -0.69 16.47
N GLY A 146 13.74 -0.62 17.60
CA GLY A 146 15.03 -1.31 17.81
C GLY A 146 16.03 -1.03 16.67
N ASN A 147 16.52 -2.10 16.04
CA ASN A 147 17.43 -2.06 14.88
C ASN A 147 16.78 -2.53 13.57
N PHE A 148 15.46 -2.51 13.46
CA PHE A 148 14.75 -2.99 12.28
C PHE A 148 15.09 -2.22 11.00
N GLN A 149 15.48 -0.94 11.13
CA GLN A 149 15.98 -0.15 10.01
C GLN A 149 17.16 -0.80 9.27
N ASP A 150 17.96 -1.63 9.95
CA ASP A 150 19.12 -2.29 9.35
C ASP A 150 18.70 -3.40 8.34
N LYS A 151 17.46 -3.87 8.42
CA LYS A 151 16.89 -4.90 7.53
C LYS A 151 16.43 -4.35 6.18
N VAL A 152 16.32 -3.03 6.02
CA VAL A 152 15.80 -2.40 4.80
C VAL A 152 16.79 -1.42 4.19
N GLY A 153 16.73 -1.32 2.87
CA GLY A 153 17.66 -0.48 2.10
C GLY A 153 17.17 0.94 1.88
N GLY A 154 15.91 1.24 2.25
CA GLY A 154 15.31 2.56 2.13
C GLY A 154 13.80 2.55 2.36
N PHE A 155 13.24 3.76 2.46
CA PHE A 155 11.82 3.95 2.71
C PHE A 155 11.26 5.09 1.86
N ILE A 156 10.18 4.84 1.15
CA ILE A 156 9.38 5.83 0.44
C ILE A 156 8.07 5.99 1.21
N CYS A 157 7.88 7.17 1.77
CA CYS A 157 6.67 7.52 2.52
C CYS A 157 5.78 8.43 1.69
N MET A 158 4.60 7.94 1.31
CA MET A 158 3.69 8.67 0.45
C MET A 158 2.38 8.99 1.15
N ASN A 159 2.04 10.28 1.20
CA ASN A 159 0.77 10.79 1.74
C ASN A 159 0.44 10.23 3.12
N SER A 160 1.41 10.19 4.03
CA SER A 160 1.29 9.57 5.34
C SER A 160 1.30 10.61 6.46
N GLY A 161 0.41 10.41 7.43
CA GLY A 161 0.45 11.11 8.72
C GLY A 161 1.17 10.26 9.76
N HIS A 162 2.47 10.47 9.95
CA HIS A 162 3.25 9.75 10.96
C HIS A 162 3.09 10.31 12.39
N ASN A 163 2.63 11.55 12.51
CA ASN A 163 2.37 12.21 13.80
C ASN A 163 0.92 12.67 13.88
N LEU A 164 0.00 11.72 14.09
CA LEU A 164 -1.43 12.01 14.19
C LEU A 164 -1.78 12.83 15.45
N LEU A 165 -0.95 12.76 16.50
CA LEU A 165 -1.19 13.52 17.73
C LEU A 165 -1.08 15.04 17.51
N GLU A 166 -0.24 15.47 16.59
CA GLU A 166 -0.13 16.88 16.18
C GLU A 166 -0.93 17.17 14.90
N GLY A 167 -0.96 16.23 13.98
CA GLY A 167 -1.60 16.40 12.68
C GLY A 167 -3.09 16.65 12.79
N ILE A 168 -3.81 15.86 13.57
CA ILE A 168 -5.27 16.00 13.72
C ILE A 168 -5.67 17.32 14.38
N PRO A 169 -5.10 17.73 15.51
CA PRO A 169 -5.40 19.05 16.08
C PRO A 169 -5.15 20.21 15.12
N ASN A 170 -4.04 20.20 14.40
CA ASN A 170 -3.73 21.22 13.40
C ASN A 170 -4.74 21.22 12.26
N SER A 171 -5.17 20.04 11.82
CA SER A 171 -6.16 19.90 10.78
C SER A 171 -7.56 20.36 11.24
N VAL A 172 -7.93 20.18 12.51
CA VAL A 172 -9.15 20.74 13.11
C VAL A 172 -9.12 22.28 13.08
N VAL A 173 -7.96 22.88 13.40
CA VAL A 173 -7.77 24.33 13.28
C VAL A 173 -7.95 24.78 11.83
N PHE A 174 -7.36 24.07 10.89
CA PHE A 174 -7.53 24.36 9.46
C PHE A 174 -8.99 24.31 9.03
N VAL A 175 -9.76 23.27 9.41
CA VAL A 175 -11.21 23.16 9.09
C VAL A 175 -11.98 24.35 9.67
N LYS A 176 -11.67 24.73 10.92
CA LYS A 176 -12.31 25.88 11.60
C LYS A 176 -12.07 27.18 10.84
N ASP A 177 -10.82 27.43 10.45
CA ASP A 177 -10.44 28.68 9.77
C ASP A 177 -10.98 28.71 8.32
N TYR A 178 -10.99 27.57 7.64
CA TYR A 178 -11.65 27.42 6.34
C TYR A 178 -13.15 27.69 6.44
N ALA A 179 -13.83 27.11 7.43
CA ALA A 179 -15.24 27.32 7.68
C ALA A 179 -15.57 28.82 7.89
N GLN A 180 -14.75 29.52 8.68
CA GLN A 180 -14.90 30.98 8.84
C GLN A 180 -14.78 31.72 7.52
N SER A 181 -13.83 31.34 6.68
CA SER A 181 -13.67 31.96 5.36
C SER A 181 -14.88 31.77 4.45
N GLN A 182 -15.52 30.59 4.49
CA GLN A 182 -16.74 30.34 3.72
C GLN A 182 -17.93 31.16 4.22
N ILE A 183 -18.06 31.30 5.56
CA ILE A 183 -19.06 32.16 6.19
C ILE A 183 -18.89 33.62 5.73
N ASP A 184 -17.68 34.15 5.77
CA ASP A 184 -17.36 35.50 5.37
C ASP A 184 -17.67 35.77 3.89
N MET A 185 -17.54 34.72 3.05
CA MET A 185 -17.91 34.77 1.63
C MET A 185 -19.41 34.53 1.38
N GLY A 186 -20.22 34.27 2.42
CA GLY A 186 -21.63 33.98 2.30
C GLY A 186 -21.96 32.62 1.66
N LYS A 187 -21.02 31.66 1.66
CA LYS A 187 -21.18 30.33 1.07
C LYS A 187 -21.58 29.33 2.14
N ASP A 188 -22.68 28.60 1.92
CA ASP A 188 -23.20 27.55 2.79
C ASP A 188 -23.12 27.89 4.29
N VAL A 189 -23.50 29.13 4.63
CA VAL A 189 -23.27 29.76 5.94
C VAL A 189 -23.74 28.86 7.10
N THR A 190 -24.90 28.21 6.96
CA THR A 190 -25.45 27.35 8.02
C THR A 190 -24.51 26.15 8.28
N TYR A 191 -24.09 25.46 7.21
CA TYR A 191 -23.19 24.29 7.31
C TYR A 191 -21.83 24.67 7.90
N TRP A 192 -21.22 25.73 7.38
CA TRP A 192 -19.90 26.14 7.83
C TRP A 192 -19.90 26.77 9.22
N THR A 193 -21.02 27.37 9.64
CA THR A 193 -21.19 27.81 11.05
C THR A 193 -21.21 26.61 11.99
N GLU A 194 -21.96 25.55 11.66
CA GLU A 194 -21.95 24.33 12.45
C GLU A 194 -20.55 23.70 12.53
N ALA A 195 -19.86 23.60 11.39
CA ALA A 195 -18.51 23.03 11.32
C ALA A 195 -17.51 23.81 12.19
N ARG A 196 -17.48 25.15 12.06
CA ARG A 196 -16.63 26.03 12.84
C ARG A 196 -16.88 25.90 14.34
N ASP A 197 -18.14 25.96 14.74
CA ASP A 197 -18.54 25.94 16.15
C ASP A 197 -18.26 24.56 16.78
N TRP A 198 -18.48 23.49 16.02
CA TRP A 198 -18.12 22.15 16.45
C TRP A 198 -16.60 21.97 16.59
N CYS A 199 -15.79 22.41 15.63
CA CYS A 199 -14.32 22.40 15.73
C CYS A 199 -13.80 23.23 16.91
N ALA A 200 -14.49 24.33 17.27
CA ALA A 200 -14.12 25.14 18.40
C ALA A 200 -14.31 24.43 19.77
N THR A 201 -15.09 23.35 19.84
CA THR A 201 -15.23 22.53 21.06
C THR A 201 -14.03 21.64 21.34
N VAL A 202 -13.03 21.59 20.43
CA VAL A 202 -11.87 20.69 20.50
C VAL A 202 -12.30 19.24 20.78
N PRO A 203 -13.07 18.63 19.87
CA PRO A 203 -13.66 17.30 20.09
C PRO A 203 -12.57 16.23 20.22
N GLU A 204 -12.84 15.24 21.09
CA GLU A 204 -11.93 14.10 21.27
C GLU A 204 -12.01 13.17 20.05
N MET A 205 -10.90 13.06 19.29
CA MET A 205 -10.85 12.31 18.02
C MET A 205 -10.66 10.81 18.19
N THR A 206 -10.44 10.30 19.39
CA THR A 206 -10.49 8.86 19.72
C THR A 206 -11.91 8.32 19.72
N ILE A 207 -12.90 9.21 19.83
CA ILE A 207 -14.32 8.88 19.69
C ILE A 207 -14.66 8.76 18.20
N LYS A 208 -15.09 7.57 17.78
CA LYS A 208 -15.37 7.23 16.38
C LYS A 208 -16.30 8.22 15.68
N GLU A 209 -17.37 8.63 16.34
CA GLU A 209 -18.38 9.57 15.84
C GLU A 209 -17.78 10.95 15.59
N ASN A 210 -16.88 11.40 16.48
CA ASN A 210 -16.17 12.67 16.32
C ASN A 210 -15.22 12.61 15.14
N TYR A 211 -14.47 11.49 14.99
CA TYR A 211 -13.58 11.33 13.87
C TYR A 211 -14.30 11.36 12.53
N PHE A 212 -15.43 10.66 12.39
CA PHE A 212 -16.21 10.69 11.15
C PHE A 212 -16.85 12.05 10.86
N LYS A 213 -17.29 12.75 11.91
CA LYS A 213 -17.82 14.10 11.74
C LYS A 213 -16.74 15.08 11.28
N TYR A 214 -15.55 15.00 11.88
CA TYR A 214 -14.38 15.75 11.47
C TYR A 214 -13.99 15.45 10.02
N ASP A 215 -13.90 14.16 9.64
CA ASP A 215 -13.54 13.72 8.30
C ASP A 215 -14.52 14.24 7.25
N ALA A 216 -15.81 14.27 7.56
CA ALA A 216 -16.83 14.85 6.69
C ALA A 216 -16.62 16.35 6.47
N TYR A 217 -16.30 17.11 7.51
CA TYR A 217 -16.00 18.54 7.37
C TYR A 217 -14.72 18.77 6.57
N LEU A 218 -13.66 18.01 6.88
CA LEU A 218 -12.38 18.09 6.19
C LEU A 218 -12.50 17.76 4.70
N SER A 219 -13.24 16.71 4.37
CA SER A 219 -13.51 16.32 2.97
C SER A 219 -14.21 17.41 2.18
N ASN A 220 -15.14 18.13 2.81
CA ASN A 220 -15.86 19.24 2.17
C ASN A 220 -15.02 20.51 1.98
N THR A 221 -13.83 20.59 2.57
CA THR A 221 -12.89 21.69 2.26
C THR A 221 -12.23 21.54 0.89
N ASN A 222 -12.32 20.37 0.26
CA ASN A 222 -11.60 19.99 -0.96
C ASN A 222 -10.06 20.12 -0.86
N ALA A 223 -9.50 20.21 0.34
CA ALA A 223 -8.08 20.41 0.57
C ALA A 223 -7.19 19.27 0.02
N TYR A 224 -7.78 18.09 -0.17
CA TYR A 224 -7.09 16.91 -0.72
C TYR A 224 -7.42 16.63 -2.18
N GLN A 225 -8.24 17.48 -2.84
CA GLN A 225 -8.58 17.29 -4.23
C GLN A 225 -7.57 18.02 -5.12
N TYR A 226 -7.05 17.31 -6.11
CA TYR A 226 -6.25 17.95 -7.15
C TYR A 226 -7.14 18.84 -8.00
N ASP A 227 -6.89 20.15 -7.96
CA ASP A 227 -7.47 21.09 -8.90
C ASP A 227 -6.48 21.32 -10.05
N PRO A 228 -6.79 20.85 -11.27
CA PRO A 228 -5.89 21.02 -12.41
C PRO A 228 -5.72 22.52 -12.82
N ASN A 229 -6.57 23.41 -12.29
CA ASN A 229 -6.47 24.86 -12.52
C ASN A 229 -5.66 25.58 -11.44
N GLN A 230 -5.34 24.90 -10.34
CA GLN A 230 -4.39 25.41 -9.36
C GLN A 230 -2.97 25.25 -9.91
N VAL A 231 -2.40 26.31 -10.39
CA VAL A 231 -0.96 26.39 -10.60
C VAL A 231 -0.31 26.29 -9.22
N LEU A 232 0.31 25.15 -8.93
CA LEU A 232 1.11 24.99 -7.73
C LEU A 232 2.32 25.92 -7.89
N ASN A 233 2.19 27.15 -7.40
CA ASN A 233 3.32 28.04 -7.19
C ASN A 233 4.11 27.52 -5.98
N GLY A 234 4.70 26.33 -6.14
CA GLY A 234 5.73 25.84 -5.24
C GLY A 234 6.98 26.69 -5.43
N PRO A 235 7.78 26.88 -4.40
CA PRO A 235 9.10 27.49 -4.56
C PRO A 235 9.86 26.68 -5.62
N GLU A 236 10.41 27.38 -6.61
CA GLU A 236 11.32 26.75 -7.57
C GLU A 236 12.43 26.07 -6.78
N VAL A 237 12.50 24.75 -6.89
CA VAL A 237 13.57 23.98 -6.29
C VAL A 237 14.80 24.21 -7.16
N GLY A 238 15.62 25.18 -6.75
CA GLY A 238 16.92 25.47 -7.37
C GLY A 238 17.98 24.44 -7.02
#